data_76bce18fe7b23e1209d440e65f933e41
#
_entry.id   76bce18fe7b23e1209d440e65f933e41
#
_cell.length_a   1.000
_cell.length_b   1.000
_cell.length_c   1.000
_cell.angle_alpha   90.00
_cell.angle_beta   90.00
_cell.angle_gamma   90.00
#
_symmetry.space_group_name_H-M   'P 1'
#
loop_
_entity.id
_entity.type
_entity.pdbx_description
1 polymer ?
#
loop_
_entity_poly.entity_id
_entity_poly.type
_entity_poly.pdbx_seq_one_letter_code
_entity_poly.pdbx_strand_id
1 'polypeptide(L)'
;MRAAIPVEINILQPNRKQMQEADMEFSIEMSRCIRNGILTKAMLLNKYSDTGGLISDNDAKIMVSAAGEIGDLQSRLTILNLKPESERDEDYKLKIEKVTSEILQRRKTLIEKETSYMTLFNHTADIKAQNRAILWYVLSLTQFKDNSKKSPEYEWLFPGKTFEIKESVMFDYEENKNEIYEKCYSKLASVISYWFFTSNTEKEEFDRIIGEIDGTVPTE
;
A
#
# COMPACT_ATOMS: atom_id res chain seq x y z
N MET A 1 -6.60 -11.95 -32.19
CA MET A 1 -6.54 -10.89 -31.17
C MET A 1 -7.97 -10.59 -30.74
N ARG A 2 -8.36 -10.84 -29.48
CA ARG A 2 -9.64 -10.35 -28.97
C ARG A 2 -9.52 -8.84 -28.80
N ALA A 3 -10.47 -8.06 -29.34
CA ALA A 3 -10.51 -6.63 -29.12
C ALA A 3 -10.67 -6.37 -27.61
N ALA A 4 -9.87 -5.46 -27.07
CA ALA A 4 -10.01 -5.06 -25.66
C ALA A 4 -11.41 -4.45 -25.48
N ILE A 5 -12.18 -4.96 -24.53
CA ILE A 5 -13.47 -4.38 -24.16
C ILE A 5 -13.16 -3.08 -23.41
N PRO A 6 -13.60 -1.91 -23.88
CA PRO A 6 -13.35 -0.65 -23.19
C PRO A 6 -14.27 -0.58 -21.95
N VAL A 7 -13.71 -0.91 -20.79
CA VAL A 7 -14.41 -0.87 -19.51
C VAL A 7 -13.96 0.36 -18.72
N GLU A 8 -14.90 1.11 -18.21
CA GLU A 8 -14.69 2.22 -17.29
C GLU A 8 -15.02 1.76 -15.88
N ILE A 9 -14.11 2.01 -14.93
CA ILE A 9 -14.29 1.67 -13.52
C ILE A 9 -14.55 2.94 -12.73
N ASN A 10 -15.56 2.91 -11.86
CA ASN A 10 -15.91 3.99 -10.97
C ASN A 10 -15.87 3.50 -9.52
N ILE A 11 -15.20 4.24 -8.65
CA ILE A 11 -15.15 4.00 -7.20
C ILE A 11 -15.99 5.10 -6.55
N LEU A 12 -17.06 4.69 -5.88
CA LEU A 12 -17.95 5.62 -5.17
C LEU A 12 -17.30 6.08 -3.86
N GLN A 13 -17.50 7.35 -3.53
CA GLN A 13 -17.16 7.84 -2.20
C GLN A 13 -18.11 7.25 -1.15
N PRO A 14 -17.63 6.63 -0.06
CA PRO A 14 -18.48 6.04 0.95
C PRO A 14 -19.25 7.10 1.73
N ASN A 15 -20.51 6.83 1.99
CA ASN A 15 -21.29 7.61 2.95
C ASN A 15 -21.06 7.11 4.39
N ARG A 16 -21.57 7.85 5.37
CA ARG A 16 -21.39 7.53 6.80
C ARG A 16 -21.88 6.13 7.17
N LYS A 17 -22.99 5.67 6.62
CA LYS A 17 -23.52 4.33 6.89
C LYS A 17 -22.57 3.25 6.37
N GLN A 18 -22.07 3.44 5.17
CA GLN A 18 -21.11 2.52 4.54
C GLN A 18 -19.79 2.46 5.31
N MET A 19 -19.31 3.59 5.84
CA MET A 19 -18.14 3.59 6.75
C MET A 19 -18.42 2.78 8.01
N GLN A 20 -19.59 2.90 8.62
CA GLN A 20 -19.97 2.10 9.81
C GLN A 20 -20.08 0.60 9.50
N GLU A 21 -20.55 0.23 8.32
CA GLU A 21 -20.60 -1.17 7.89
C GLU A 21 -19.19 -1.75 7.71
N ALA A 22 -18.27 -1.00 7.12
CA ALA A 22 -16.85 -1.40 7.01
C ALA A 22 -16.16 -1.52 8.38
N ASP A 23 -16.42 -0.59 9.31
CA ASP A 23 -15.92 -0.63 10.70
C ASP A 23 -16.47 -1.86 11.45
N MET A 24 -17.71 -2.27 11.16
CA MET A 24 -18.28 -3.48 11.72
C MET A 24 -17.53 -4.72 11.23
N GLU A 25 -17.25 -4.82 9.93
CA GLU A 25 -16.47 -5.94 9.37
C GLU A 25 -15.05 -5.99 9.96
N PHE A 26 -14.40 -4.83 10.14
CA PHE A 26 -13.13 -4.72 10.85
C PHE A 26 -13.24 -5.33 12.27
N SER A 27 -14.26 -4.95 13.02
CA SER A 27 -14.46 -5.36 14.41
C SER A 27 -14.76 -6.86 14.52
N ILE A 28 -15.55 -7.40 13.59
CA ILE A 28 -15.88 -8.83 13.51
C ILE A 28 -14.60 -9.62 13.24
N GLU A 29 -13.80 -9.21 12.25
CA GLU A 29 -12.57 -9.92 11.89
C GLU A 29 -11.53 -9.83 13.01
N MET A 30 -11.37 -8.67 13.65
CA MET A 30 -10.49 -8.49 14.80
C MET A 30 -10.86 -9.47 15.93
N SER A 31 -12.15 -9.52 16.27
CA SER A 31 -12.66 -10.42 17.30
C SER A 31 -12.48 -11.89 16.93
N ARG A 32 -12.67 -12.25 15.65
CA ARG A 32 -12.44 -13.58 15.12
C ARG A 32 -10.98 -14.00 15.22
N CYS A 33 -10.08 -13.11 14.83
CA CYS A 33 -8.65 -13.32 14.90
C CYS A 33 -8.19 -13.58 16.34
N ILE A 34 -8.59 -12.74 17.29
CA ILE A 34 -8.21 -12.86 18.69
C ILE A 34 -8.73 -14.18 19.28
N ARG A 35 -9.99 -14.57 19.02
CA ARG A 35 -10.54 -15.84 19.47
C ARG A 35 -9.81 -17.06 18.91
N ASN A 36 -9.24 -16.95 17.72
CA ASN A 36 -8.43 -18.00 17.08
C ASN A 36 -6.95 -17.94 17.48
N GLY A 37 -6.58 -17.13 18.47
CA GLY A 37 -5.21 -17.03 18.98
C GLY A 37 -4.26 -16.21 18.10
N ILE A 38 -4.77 -15.47 17.12
CA ILE A 38 -3.95 -14.53 16.32
C ILE A 38 -3.72 -13.28 17.15
N LEU A 39 -2.44 -12.96 17.38
CA LEU A 39 -2.05 -11.84 18.22
C LEU A 39 -2.27 -10.50 17.51
N THR A 40 -2.64 -9.47 18.26
CA THR A 40 -2.54 -8.09 17.79
C THR A 40 -1.07 -7.65 17.72
N LYS A 41 -0.79 -6.56 17.02
CA LYS A 41 0.56 -5.94 17.02
C LYS A 41 1.05 -5.66 18.44
N ALA A 42 0.19 -5.10 19.28
CA ALA A 42 0.52 -4.79 20.67
C ALA A 42 0.81 -6.06 21.50
N MET A 43 -0.02 -7.10 21.35
CA MET A 43 0.20 -8.38 22.04
C MET A 43 1.49 -9.06 21.57
N LEU A 44 1.79 -8.98 20.26
CA LEU A 44 3.02 -9.53 19.69
C LEU A 44 4.25 -8.82 20.25
N LEU A 45 4.24 -7.49 20.29
CA LEU A 45 5.31 -6.68 20.87
C LEU A 45 5.51 -7.00 22.36
N ASN A 46 4.43 -7.05 23.14
CA ASN A 46 4.50 -7.37 24.57
C ASN A 46 5.04 -8.79 24.84
N LYS A 47 4.59 -9.77 24.04
CA LYS A 47 5.04 -11.17 24.20
C LYS A 47 6.55 -11.34 24.08
N TYR A 48 7.19 -10.52 23.28
CA TYR A 48 8.63 -10.61 23.03
C TYR A 48 9.44 -9.50 23.72
N SER A 49 8.81 -8.60 24.50
CA SER A 49 9.51 -7.54 25.23
C SER A 49 10.55 -8.10 26.21
N ASP A 50 10.21 -9.17 26.91
CA ASP A 50 11.07 -9.79 27.94
C ASP A 50 12.23 -10.65 27.36
N THR A 51 12.17 -10.94 26.05
CA THR A 51 13.18 -11.74 25.34
C THR A 51 14.13 -10.92 24.48
N GLY A 52 14.23 -9.60 24.74
CA GLY A 52 15.07 -8.68 23.96
C GLY A 52 14.33 -7.95 22.82
N GLY A 53 12.99 -8.07 22.78
CA GLY A 53 12.16 -7.40 21.78
C GLY A 53 12.08 -8.14 20.44
N LEU A 54 11.21 -7.64 19.55
CA LEU A 54 11.05 -8.16 18.17
C LEU A 54 12.19 -7.72 17.25
N ILE A 55 12.83 -6.61 17.59
CA ILE A 55 14.00 -6.07 16.88
C ILE A 55 15.21 -6.39 17.72
N SER A 56 16.21 -7.08 17.14
CA SER A 56 17.44 -7.34 17.85
C SER A 56 18.16 -6.02 18.18
N ASP A 57 18.83 -5.94 19.32
CA ASP A 57 19.63 -4.76 19.71
C ASP A 57 20.64 -4.36 18.63
N ASN A 58 21.18 -5.36 17.94
CA ASN A 58 22.11 -5.13 16.84
C ASN A 58 21.41 -4.47 15.64
N ASP A 59 20.24 -4.96 15.24
CA ASP A 59 19.49 -4.37 14.12
C ASP A 59 18.97 -2.98 14.47
N ALA A 60 18.51 -2.78 15.70
CA ALA A 60 18.12 -1.46 16.19
C ALA A 60 19.30 -0.45 16.10
N LYS A 61 20.50 -0.85 16.49
CA LYS A 61 21.71 -0.03 16.34
C LYS A 61 22.04 0.26 14.89
N ILE A 62 21.93 -0.74 14.00
CA ILE A 62 22.17 -0.56 12.56
C ILE A 62 21.15 0.45 11.98
N MET A 63 19.88 0.33 12.33
CA MET A 63 18.83 1.24 11.83
C MET A 63 19.05 2.67 12.32
N VAL A 64 19.37 2.85 13.60
CA VAL A 64 19.67 4.17 14.18
C VAL A 64 20.92 4.78 13.55
N SER A 65 22.00 4.00 13.37
CA SER A 65 23.22 4.45 12.72
C SER A 65 22.95 4.86 11.26
N ALA A 66 22.26 4.00 10.51
CA ALA A 66 21.91 4.31 9.11
C ALA A 66 21.07 5.59 8.98
N ALA A 67 20.07 5.79 9.86
CA ALA A 67 19.26 6.99 9.87
C ALA A 67 20.09 8.26 10.20
N GLY A 68 20.99 8.18 11.17
CA GLY A 68 21.93 9.26 11.51
C GLY A 68 22.86 9.61 10.34
N GLU A 69 23.48 8.59 9.74
CA GLU A 69 24.38 8.77 8.59
C GLU A 69 23.67 9.37 7.38
N ILE A 70 22.41 9.00 7.13
CA ILE A 70 21.58 9.63 6.09
C ILE A 70 21.40 11.12 6.36
N GLY A 71 21.11 11.51 7.61
CA GLY A 71 20.97 12.91 8.00
C GLY A 71 22.27 13.72 7.75
N ASP A 72 23.42 13.17 8.14
CA ASP A 72 24.72 13.82 7.94
C ASP A 72 25.07 13.94 6.46
N LEU A 73 24.85 12.89 5.68
CA LEU A 73 25.09 12.89 4.23
C LEU A 73 24.14 13.86 3.50
N GLN A 74 22.88 13.97 3.90
CA GLN A 74 21.93 14.95 3.35
C GLN A 74 22.37 16.39 3.65
N SER A 75 22.85 16.64 4.88
CA SER A 75 23.40 17.94 5.26
C SER A 75 24.63 18.28 4.40
N ARG A 76 25.52 17.31 4.20
CA ARG A 76 26.69 17.45 3.34
C ARG A 76 26.32 17.71 1.88
N LEU A 77 25.31 17.00 1.36
CA LEU A 77 24.81 17.20 -0.01
C LEU A 77 24.22 18.61 -0.17
N THR A 78 23.48 19.08 0.84
CA THR A 78 22.94 20.45 0.84
C THR A 78 24.05 21.48 0.81
N ILE A 79 25.10 21.34 1.62
CA ILE A 79 26.27 22.26 1.61
C ILE A 79 26.96 22.26 0.25
N LEU A 80 27.14 21.07 -0.37
CA LEU A 80 27.72 20.98 -1.72
C LEU A 80 26.86 21.73 -2.75
N ASN A 81 25.54 21.51 -2.73
CA ASN A 81 24.61 22.13 -3.68
C ASN A 81 24.51 23.67 -3.54
N LEU A 82 24.73 24.18 -2.33
CA LEU A 82 24.76 25.63 -2.07
C LEU A 82 26.05 26.34 -2.54
N LYS A 83 27.09 25.60 -2.93
CA LYS A 83 28.32 26.21 -3.42
C LYS A 83 28.11 26.99 -4.75
N PRO A 84 28.50 28.27 -4.82
CA PRO A 84 28.45 29.02 -6.06
C PRO A 84 29.35 28.39 -7.14
N GLU A 85 29.02 28.61 -8.40
CA GLU A 85 29.76 28.02 -9.53
C GLU A 85 31.26 28.33 -9.52
N SER A 86 31.63 29.52 -9.05
CA SER A 86 33.02 29.97 -8.92
C SER A 86 33.88 29.18 -7.91
N GLU A 87 33.22 28.44 -6.99
CA GLU A 87 33.87 27.63 -5.95
C GLU A 87 33.79 26.14 -6.21
N ARG A 88 33.24 25.72 -7.37
CA ARG A 88 33.14 24.34 -7.78
C ARG A 88 34.43 23.88 -8.42
N ASP A 89 35.08 22.91 -7.78
CA ASP A 89 36.28 22.26 -8.31
C ASP A 89 35.93 21.22 -9.41
N GLU A 90 36.95 20.72 -10.11
CA GLU A 90 36.79 19.73 -11.18
C GLU A 90 36.10 18.44 -10.67
N ASP A 91 36.28 18.09 -9.38
CA ASP A 91 35.72 16.91 -8.73
C ASP A 91 34.31 17.13 -8.15
N TYR A 92 33.70 18.32 -8.33
CA TYR A 92 32.44 18.69 -7.74
C TYR A 92 31.33 17.68 -8.06
N LYS A 93 31.19 17.32 -9.34
CA LYS A 93 30.17 16.33 -9.78
C LYS A 93 30.42 14.97 -9.15
N LEU A 94 31.66 14.51 -9.11
CA LEU A 94 32.04 13.23 -8.51
C LEU A 94 31.74 13.18 -7.01
N LYS A 95 31.93 14.31 -6.31
CA LYS A 95 31.58 14.43 -4.89
C LYS A 95 30.07 14.31 -4.64
N ILE A 96 29.25 14.94 -5.49
CA ILE A 96 27.78 14.82 -5.42
C ILE A 96 27.35 13.38 -5.71
N GLU A 97 27.84 12.78 -6.79
CA GLU A 97 27.50 11.40 -7.15
C GLU A 97 27.87 10.42 -6.03
N LYS A 98 29.05 10.58 -5.42
CA LYS A 98 29.49 9.75 -4.30
C LYS A 98 28.55 9.89 -3.10
N VAL A 99 28.26 11.11 -2.66
CA VAL A 99 27.36 11.36 -1.52
C VAL A 99 25.97 10.83 -1.79
N THR A 100 25.45 11.02 -3.00
CA THR A 100 24.13 10.51 -3.41
C THR A 100 24.12 8.97 -3.38
N SER A 101 25.15 8.33 -3.90
CA SER A 101 25.29 6.87 -3.87
C SER A 101 25.35 6.32 -2.42
N GLU A 102 26.08 7.00 -1.54
CA GLU A 102 26.15 6.64 -0.12
C GLU A 102 24.79 6.77 0.55
N ILE A 103 24.02 7.84 0.27
CA ILE A 103 22.65 8.01 0.78
C ILE A 103 21.75 6.85 0.31
N LEU A 104 21.79 6.53 -0.98
CA LEU A 104 20.99 5.43 -1.54
C LEU A 104 21.33 4.08 -0.89
N GLN A 105 22.62 3.81 -0.67
CA GLN A 105 23.06 2.58 -0.01
C GLN A 105 22.54 2.50 1.45
N ARG A 106 22.64 3.59 2.22
CA ARG A 106 22.13 3.63 3.61
C ARG A 106 20.62 3.50 3.66
N ARG A 107 19.88 4.17 2.75
CA ARG A 107 18.44 4.00 2.61
C ARG A 107 18.06 2.56 2.30
N LYS A 108 18.76 1.90 1.37
CA LYS A 108 18.52 0.49 1.05
C LYS A 108 18.68 -0.39 2.27
N THR A 109 19.75 -0.23 3.04
CA THR A 109 19.97 -0.99 4.28
C THR A 109 18.84 -0.78 5.29
N LEU A 110 18.39 0.47 5.46
CA LEU A 110 17.29 0.81 6.36
C LEU A 110 15.99 0.13 5.91
N ILE A 111 15.63 0.27 4.64
CA ILE A 111 14.42 -0.34 4.05
C ILE A 111 14.46 -1.87 4.18
N GLU A 112 15.59 -2.51 3.89
CA GLU A 112 15.74 -3.97 4.01
C GLU A 112 15.49 -4.44 5.46
N LYS A 113 16.02 -3.71 6.45
CA LYS A 113 15.77 -4.01 7.86
C LYS A 113 14.32 -3.78 8.26
N GLU A 114 13.75 -2.62 7.93
CA GLU A 114 12.33 -2.33 8.19
C GLU A 114 11.41 -3.38 7.57
N THR A 115 11.65 -3.74 6.30
CA THR A 115 10.84 -4.75 5.58
C THR A 115 10.93 -6.11 6.25
N SER A 116 12.11 -6.52 6.75
CA SER A 116 12.27 -7.81 7.44
C SER A 116 11.42 -7.91 8.71
N TYR A 117 11.23 -6.79 9.41
CA TYR A 117 10.37 -6.73 10.60
C TYR A 117 8.90 -6.51 10.27
N MET A 118 8.59 -5.78 9.20
CA MET A 118 7.21 -5.58 8.74
C MET A 118 6.50 -6.90 8.43
N THR A 119 7.22 -7.89 7.88
CA THR A 119 6.64 -9.22 7.62
C THR A 119 6.12 -9.92 8.87
N LEU A 120 6.71 -9.64 10.05
CA LEU A 120 6.24 -10.19 11.32
C LEU A 120 4.84 -9.68 11.69
N PHE A 121 4.49 -8.46 11.26
CA PHE A 121 3.20 -7.85 11.55
C PHE A 121 2.12 -8.20 10.52
N ASN A 122 2.48 -8.68 9.33
CA ASN A 122 1.53 -8.95 8.25
C ASN A 122 0.46 -9.99 8.61
N HIS A 123 0.75 -10.86 9.57
CA HIS A 123 -0.17 -11.91 10.02
C HIS A 123 -0.88 -11.58 11.35
N THR A 124 -0.75 -10.35 11.85
CA THR A 124 -1.43 -9.92 13.07
C THR A 124 -2.92 -9.69 12.84
N ALA A 125 -3.68 -9.72 13.94
CA ALA A 125 -5.12 -9.48 13.91
C ALA A 125 -5.46 -8.10 13.34
N ASP A 126 -4.64 -7.08 13.64
CA ASP A 126 -4.80 -5.71 13.12
C ASP A 126 -4.76 -5.67 11.60
N ILE A 127 -3.74 -6.27 10.98
CA ILE A 127 -3.59 -6.28 9.51
C ILE A 127 -4.71 -7.09 8.85
N LYS A 128 -5.09 -8.23 9.43
CA LYS A 128 -6.21 -9.02 8.90
C LYS A 128 -7.53 -8.25 8.95
N ALA A 129 -7.79 -7.55 10.05
CA ALA A 129 -8.98 -6.73 10.19
C ALA A 129 -8.98 -5.52 9.24
N GLN A 130 -7.84 -4.85 9.07
CA GLN A 130 -7.67 -3.77 8.07
C GLN A 130 -7.94 -4.27 6.65
N ASN A 131 -7.36 -5.40 6.27
CA ASN A 131 -7.59 -6.01 4.96
C ASN A 131 -9.07 -6.38 4.75
N ARG A 132 -9.77 -6.82 5.80
CA ARG A 132 -11.21 -7.10 5.73
C ARG A 132 -12.02 -5.85 5.47
N ALA A 133 -11.71 -4.73 6.13
CA ALA A 133 -12.36 -3.44 5.89
C ALA A 133 -12.06 -2.91 4.47
N ILE A 134 -10.82 -2.99 4.01
CA ILE A 134 -10.44 -2.61 2.65
C ILE A 134 -11.19 -3.45 1.63
N LEU A 135 -11.26 -4.76 1.83
CA LEU A 135 -12.04 -5.66 0.98
C LEU A 135 -13.52 -5.26 0.93
N TRP A 136 -14.09 -4.90 2.09
CA TRP A 136 -15.46 -4.39 2.13
C TRP A 136 -15.66 -3.18 1.22
N TYR A 137 -14.73 -2.20 1.26
CA TYR A 137 -14.79 -1.02 0.38
C TYR A 137 -14.63 -1.41 -1.09
N VAL A 138 -13.70 -2.29 -1.43
CA VAL A 138 -13.53 -2.78 -2.81
C VAL A 138 -14.82 -3.39 -3.33
N LEU A 139 -15.43 -4.30 -2.58
CA LEU A 139 -16.63 -5.03 -3.02
C LEU A 139 -17.91 -4.16 -3.01
N SER A 140 -17.96 -3.13 -2.16
CA SER A 140 -19.19 -2.35 -1.96
C SER A 140 -19.23 -1.03 -2.70
N LEU A 141 -18.08 -0.48 -3.13
CA LEU A 141 -18.01 0.84 -3.75
C LEU A 141 -17.65 0.82 -5.22
N THR A 142 -17.32 -0.35 -5.78
CA THR A 142 -16.84 -0.44 -7.15
C THR A 142 -17.98 -0.73 -8.13
N GLN A 143 -18.07 0.11 -9.14
CA GLN A 143 -18.95 -0.04 -10.29
C GLN A 143 -18.12 -0.12 -11.57
N PHE A 144 -18.67 -0.77 -12.58
CA PHE A 144 -18.08 -0.78 -13.92
C PHE A 144 -19.13 -0.44 -14.97
N LYS A 145 -18.64 0.05 -16.10
CA LYS A 145 -19.44 0.39 -17.26
C LYS A 145 -18.80 -0.20 -18.50
N ASP A 146 -19.53 -1.05 -19.18
CA ASP A 146 -19.08 -1.67 -20.43
C ASP A 146 -19.48 -0.76 -21.60
N ASN A 147 -18.51 -0.01 -22.13
CA ASN A 147 -18.70 0.91 -23.23
C ASN A 147 -18.91 0.22 -24.60
N SER A 148 -18.87 -1.10 -24.67
CA SER A 148 -19.25 -1.84 -25.88
C SER A 148 -20.76 -2.01 -26.04
N LYS A 149 -21.53 -1.83 -24.98
CA LYS A 149 -23.00 -1.91 -24.99
C LYS A 149 -23.63 -0.70 -25.71
N LYS A 150 -24.78 -0.87 -26.33
CA LYS A 150 -25.52 0.22 -27.04
C LYS A 150 -25.98 1.34 -26.10
N SER A 151 -26.21 1.01 -24.83
CA SER A 151 -26.63 1.95 -23.78
C SER A 151 -25.86 1.59 -22.52
N PRO A 152 -24.60 2.07 -22.37
CA PRO A 152 -23.76 1.68 -21.26
C PRO A 152 -24.20 2.37 -19.96
N GLU A 153 -24.53 1.59 -18.95
CA GLU A 153 -24.87 2.04 -17.61
C GLU A 153 -23.85 1.50 -16.61
N TYR A 154 -23.71 2.15 -15.45
CA TYR A 154 -22.89 1.65 -14.36
C TYR A 154 -23.58 0.50 -13.65
N GLU A 155 -22.93 -0.63 -13.60
CA GLU A 155 -23.35 -1.84 -12.88
C GLU A 155 -22.38 -2.09 -11.72
N TRP A 156 -22.84 -2.75 -10.66
CA TRP A 156 -21.95 -3.16 -9.59
C TRP A 156 -20.97 -4.23 -10.10
N LEU A 157 -19.68 -4.02 -9.86
CA LEU A 157 -18.66 -5.02 -10.22
C LEU A 157 -18.88 -6.32 -9.43
N PHE A 158 -19.26 -6.20 -8.16
CA PHE A 158 -19.60 -7.31 -7.29
C PHE A 158 -21.07 -7.19 -6.87
N PRO A 159 -22.00 -7.76 -7.66
CA PRO A 159 -23.42 -7.68 -7.35
C PRO A 159 -23.77 -8.50 -6.09
N GLY A 160 -24.63 -7.94 -5.24
CA GLY A 160 -25.06 -8.60 -4.01
C GLY A 160 -25.65 -7.60 -3.01
N LYS A 161 -26.56 -8.08 -2.15
CA LYS A 161 -27.19 -7.26 -1.12
C LYS A 161 -26.37 -7.23 0.18
N THR A 162 -25.60 -8.29 0.45
CA THR A 162 -24.78 -8.42 1.64
C THR A 162 -23.32 -8.57 1.26
N PHE A 163 -22.42 -8.33 2.21
CA PHE A 163 -20.99 -8.44 2.00
C PHE A 163 -20.58 -9.88 1.62
N GLU A 164 -21.16 -10.89 2.28
CA GLU A 164 -20.88 -12.31 2.02
C GLU A 164 -21.26 -12.71 0.58
N ILE A 165 -22.39 -12.19 0.06
CA ILE A 165 -22.80 -12.48 -1.32
C ILE A 165 -21.78 -11.85 -2.30
N LYS A 166 -21.35 -10.62 -2.04
CA LYS A 166 -20.34 -9.94 -2.88
C LYS A 166 -18.98 -10.64 -2.84
N GLU A 167 -18.59 -11.12 -1.66
CA GLU A 167 -17.38 -11.92 -1.47
C GLU A 167 -17.46 -13.24 -2.24
N SER A 168 -18.61 -13.92 -2.22
CA SER A 168 -18.84 -15.12 -3.03
C SER A 168 -18.70 -14.84 -4.53
N VAL A 169 -19.25 -13.71 -5.02
CA VAL A 169 -19.08 -13.30 -6.41
C VAL A 169 -17.61 -13.02 -6.75
N MET A 170 -16.86 -12.43 -5.83
CA MET A 170 -15.42 -12.22 -6.02
C MET A 170 -14.68 -13.55 -6.18
N PHE A 171 -14.95 -14.52 -5.33
CA PHE A 171 -14.37 -15.87 -5.44
C PHE A 171 -14.75 -16.56 -6.74
N ASP A 172 -16.00 -16.44 -7.17
CA ASP A 172 -16.47 -16.97 -8.46
C ASP A 172 -15.70 -16.33 -9.64
N TYR A 173 -15.42 -15.03 -9.56
CA TYR A 173 -14.63 -14.33 -10.59
C TYR A 173 -13.17 -14.78 -10.60
N GLU A 174 -12.59 -15.02 -9.44
CA GLU A 174 -11.22 -15.53 -9.29
C GLU A 174 -11.10 -16.95 -9.85
N GLU A 175 -11.99 -17.86 -9.46
CA GLU A 175 -12.02 -19.26 -9.93
C GLU A 175 -12.25 -19.36 -11.44
N ASN A 176 -13.17 -18.55 -11.97
CA ASN A 176 -13.52 -18.55 -13.40
C ASN A 176 -12.64 -17.62 -14.25
N LYS A 177 -11.58 -17.02 -13.69
CA LYS A 177 -10.65 -16.11 -14.40
C LYS A 177 -11.38 -15.03 -15.17
N ASN A 178 -12.26 -14.29 -14.48
CA ASN A 178 -12.97 -13.18 -15.10
C ASN A 178 -11.98 -12.11 -15.58
N GLU A 179 -11.98 -11.78 -16.87
CA GLU A 179 -11.01 -10.85 -17.47
C GLU A 179 -11.05 -9.44 -16.86
N ILE A 180 -12.21 -8.95 -16.45
CA ILE A 180 -12.37 -7.63 -15.81
C ILE A 180 -11.76 -7.68 -14.42
N TYR A 181 -12.07 -8.72 -13.65
CA TYR A 181 -11.52 -8.94 -12.32
C TYR A 181 -10.00 -9.02 -12.34
N GLU A 182 -9.42 -9.86 -13.17
CA GLU A 182 -7.96 -10.04 -13.26
C GLU A 182 -7.22 -8.74 -13.58
N LYS A 183 -7.79 -7.90 -14.45
CA LYS A 183 -7.16 -6.63 -14.87
C LYS A 183 -7.35 -5.48 -13.87
N CYS A 184 -8.44 -5.48 -13.10
CA CYS A 184 -8.84 -4.33 -12.31
C CYS A 184 -8.64 -4.52 -10.80
N TYR A 185 -8.75 -5.75 -10.27
CA TYR A 185 -8.80 -5.98 -8.83
C TYR A 185 -7.56 -5.48 -8.08
N SER A 186 -6.36 -5.76 -8.59
CA SER A 186 -5.11 -5.30 -7.96
C SER A 186 -5.04 -3.76 -7.89
N LYS A 187 -5.43 -3.08 -8.97
CA LYS A 187 -5.46 -1.61 -9.03
C LYS A 187 -6.48 -1.03 -8.06
N LEU A 188 -7.69 -1.61 -8.02
CA LEU A 188 -8.74 -1.23 -7.10
C LEU A 188 -8.32 -1.39 -5.64
N ALA A 189 -7.75 -2.54 -5.31
CA ALA A 189 -7.25 -2.81 -3.97
C ALA A 189 -6.15 -1.81 -3.55
N SER A 190 -5.23 -1.46 -4.45
CA SER A 190 -4.16 -0.51 -4.18
C SER A 190 -4.68 0.92 -4.00
N VAL A 191 -5.56 1.40 -4.89
CA VAL A 191 -6.15 2.75 -4.82
C VAL A 191 -7.00 2.90 -3.56
N ILE A 192 -7.83 1.90 -3.24
CA ILE A 192 -8.69 1.94 -2.05
C ILE A 192 -7.85 1.80 -0.77
N SER A 193 -6.79 0.99 -0.77
CA SER A 193 -5.85 0.92 0.36
C SER A 193 -5.17 2.25 0.59
N TYR A 194 -4.67 2.89 -0.45
CA TYR A 194 -4.06 4.21 -0.34
C TYR A 194 -5.04 5.22 0.27
N TRP A 195 -6.27 5.31 -0.26
CA TRP A 195 -7.30 6.17 0.31
C TRP A 195 -7.62 5.82 1.77
N PHE A 196 -7.75 4.53 2.10
CA PHE A 196 -8.06 4.07 3.45
C PHE A 196 -7.03 4.55 4.49
N PHE A 197 -5.74 4.56 4.13
CA PHE A 197 -4.68 4.97 5.04
C PHE A 197 -4.39 6.48 5.03
N THR A 198 -4.64 7.17 3.93
CA THR A 198 -4.26 8.59 3.77
C THR A 198 -5.44 9.55 3.81
N SER A 199 -6.65 9.04 3.55
CA SER A 199 -7.86 9.84 3.28
C SER A 199 -7.69 10.82 2.11
N ASN A 200 -6.68 10.63 1.27
CA ASN A 200 -6.43 11.47 0.10
C ASN A 200 -7.38 11.07 -1.03
N THR A 201 -7.95 12.07 -1.71
CA THR A 201 -8.89 11.91 -2.84
C THR A 201 -8.40 12.64 -4.10
N GLU A 202 -7.14 13.05 -4.15
CA GLU A 202 -6.55 13.73 -5.30
C GLU A 202 -6.38 12.75 -6.46
N LYS A 203 -6.87 13.14 -7.63
CA LYS A 203 -6.86 12.30 -8.82
C LYS A 203 -5.43 11.97 -9.27
N GLU A 204 -4.54 12.93 -9.18
CA GLU A 204 -3.14 12.83 -9.58
C GLU A 204 -2.43 11.69 -8.82
N GLU A 205 -2.71 11.54 -7.53
CA GLU A 205 -2.15 10.47 -6.71
C GLU A 205 -2.69 9.10 -7.11
N PHE A 206 -3.98 9.00 -7.42
CA PHE A 206 -4.56 7.76 -7.92
C PHE A 206 -4.00 7.37 -9.30
N ASP A 207 -3.85 8.34 -10.20
CA ASP A 207 -3.25 8.13 -11.52
C ASP A 207 -1.78 7.66 -11.39
N ARG A 208 -1.02 8.22 -10.43
CA ARG A 208 0.35 7.79 -10.12
C ARG A 208 0.39 6.34 -9.66
N ILE A 209 -0.45 5.96 -8.69
CA ILE A 209 -0.52 4.58 -8.16
C ILE A 209 -0.85 3.59 -9.28
N ILE A 210 -1.82 3.91 -10.13
CA ILE A 210 -2.21 3.07 -11.26
C ILE A 210 -1.05 2.96 -12.25
N GLY A 211 -0.36 4.06 -12.53
CA GLY A 211 0.80 4.11 -13.42
C GLY A 211 1.97 3.27 -12.92
N GLU A 212 2.23 3.25 -11.61
CA GLU A 212 3.25 2.39 -10.98
C GLU A 212 2.91 0.90 -11.15
N ILE A 213 1.65 0.52 -10.94
CA ILE A 213 1.19 -0.87 -11.13
C ILE A 213 1.29 -1.30 -12.59
N ASP A 214 0.99 -0.41 -13.53
CA ASP A 214 1.09 -0.68 -14.97
C ASP A 214 2.54 -0.61 -15.49
N GLY A 215 3.51 -0.21 -14.65
CA GLY A 215 4.90 -0.01 -15.05
C GLY A 215 5.11 1.16 -16.01
N THR A 216 4.17 2.11 -16.06
CA THR A 216 4.23 3.30 -16.92
C THR A 216 4.89 4.49 -16.25
N VAL A 217 4.99 4.47 -14.91
CA VAL A 217 5.69 5.47 -14.08
C VAL A 217 6.76 4.74 -13.28
N PRO A 218 8.01 5.26 -13.20
CA PRO A 218 9.05 4.66 -12.36
C PRO A 218 8.63 4.72 -10.89
N THR A 219 8.79 3.60 -10.18
CA THR A 219 8.73 3.59 -8.71
C THR A 219 9.90 4.40 -8.16
N GLU A 220 9.60 5.49 -7.45
CA GLU A 220 10.63 6.28 -6.74
C GLU A 220 11.26 5.52 -5.56
#